data_5aef0fcf3a609889a97bd4adf7302591
#
_entry.id   5aef0fcf3a609889a97bd4adf7302591
#
_cell.length_a   1.000
_cell.length_b   1.000
_cell.length_c   1.000
_cell.angle_alpha   90.00
_cell.angle_beta   90.00
_cell.angle_gamma   90.00
#
_symmetry.space_group_name_H-M   'P 1'
#
loop_
_entity.id
_entity.type
_entity.pdbx_description
1 polymer ?
#
loop_
_entity_poly.entity_id
_entity_poly.type
_entity_poly.pdbx_seq_one_letter_code
_entity_poly.pdbx_strand_id
1 'polypeptide(L)'
;MSKQKKFALISVSDKSKIENIANYLVKNNFQIISTGGTYKTLKEYGIKVISISDITNFPEIMDGRVKTLHPNVHAGILARKSDENILNDLNIQRISVLITNFYPFEKIVNKNDVTFNEAIENIDIGGPAMVRAAAKNFENCTVLTDPKDYEIFMDSFDPEL
;
A
#
# COMPACT_ATOMS: atom_id res chain seq x y z
N MET A 1 -25.51 11.94 -6.49
CA MET A 1 -24.76 11.23 -5.42
C MET A 1 -23.29 11.26 -5.79
N SER A 2 -22.44 11.91 -5.00
CA SER A 2 -21.00 11.87 -5.26
C SER A 2 -20.51 10.42 -5.09
N LYS A 3 -19.91 9.83 -6.13
CA LYS A 3 -19.29 8.50 -6.00
C LYS A 3 -18.26 8.58 -4.87
N GLN A 4 -18.40 7.72 -3.88
CA GLN A 4 -17.47 7.63 -2.76
C GLN A 4 -16.04 7.39 -3.31
N LYS A 5 -15.09 8.18 -2.86
CA LYS A 5 -13.71 8.06 -3.32
C LYS A 5 -13.13 6.73 -2.84
N LYS A 6 -12.59 5.93 -3.76
CA LYS A 6 -11.91 4.67 -3.46
C LYS A 6 -10.41 4.93 -3.35
N PHE A 7 -9.74 4.31 -2.39
CA PHE A 7 -8.30 4.47 -2.22
C PHE A 7 -7.58 3.13 -2.31
N ALA A 8 -6.45 3.15 -3.01
CA ALA A 8 -5.49 2.07 -3.06
C ALA A 8 -4.16 2.53 -2.45
N LEU A 9 -3.59 1.74 -1.55
CA LEU A 9 -2.25 1.96 -1.03
C LEU A 9 -1.26 1.06 -1.75
N ILE A 10 -0.26 1.67 -2.38
CA ILE A 10 0.81 0.97 -3.10
C ILE A 10 2.15 1.28 -2.43
N SER A 11 2.78 0.27 -1.86
CA SER A 11 4.08 0.37 -1.20
C SER A 11 4.88 -0.90 -1.44
N VAL A 12 5.73 -0.91 -2.46
CA VAL A 12 6.41 -2.11 -2.96
C VAL A 12 7.92 -1.93 -3.03
N SER A 13 8.66 -3.02 -2.74
CA SER A 13 10.09 -3.14 -3.01
C SER A 13 10.33 -3.49 -4.48
N ASP A 14 9.73 -4.59 -4.95
CA ASP A 14 9.70 -4.95 -6.38
C ASP A 14 8.64 -4.11 -7.11
N LYS A 15 9.10 -3.26 -8.03
CA LYS A 15 8.27 -2.33 -8.80
C LYS A 15 7.87 -2.87 -10.17
N SER A 16 8.07 -4.17 -10.41
CA SER A 16 7.66 -4.82 -11.66
C SER A 16 6.16 -4.62 -11.90
N LYS A 17 5.80 -4.23 -13.12
CA LYS A 17 4.40 -4.02 -13.58
C LYS A 17 3.59 -2.99 -12.77
N ILE A 18 4.24 -2.17 -11.92
CA ILE A 18 3.53 -1.22 -11.04
C ILE A 18 2.79 -0.14 -11.84
N GLU A 19 3.33 0.28 -12.98
CA GLU A 19 2.70 1.26 -13.87
C GLU A 19 1.34 0.74 -14.37
N ASN A 20 1.29 -0.51 -14.81
CA ASN A 20 0.09 -1.12 -15.37
C ASN A 20 -1.03 -1.20 -14.35
N ILE A 21 -0.74 -1.73 -13.15
CA ILE A 21 -1.75 -1.87 -12.10
C ILE A 21 -2.20 -0.51 -11.57
N ALA A 22 -1.30 0.46 -11.42
CA ALA A 22 -1.65 1.79 -10.96
C ALA A 22 -2.54 2.53 -11.98
N ASN A 23 -2.22 2.45 -13.28
CA ASN A 23 -3.08 3.00 -14.33
C ASN A 23 -4.45 2.35 -14.36
N TYR A 24 -4.53 1.03 -14.17
CA TYR A 24 -5.79 0.30 -14.07
C TYR A 24 -6.64 0.82 -12.90
N LEU A 25 -6.06 0.98 -11.72
CA LEU A 25 -6.75 1.50 -10.54
C LEU A 25 -7.26 2.92 -10.77
N VAL A 26 -6.45 3.81 -11.36
CA VAL A 26 -6.86 5.18 -11.69
C VAL A 26 -8.04 5.20 -12.66
N LYS A 27 -8.02 4.35 -13.70
CA LYS A 27 -9.14 4.19 -14.65
C LYS A 27 -10.42 3.73 -13.95
N ASN A 28 -10.31 2.97 -12.87
CA ASN A 28 -11.42 2.50 -12.05
C ASN A 28 -11.73 3.43 -10.86
N ASN A 29 -11.38 4.72 -10.98
CA ASN A 29 -11.68 5.79 -10.02
C ASN A 29 -11.02 5.64 -8.63
N PHE A 30 -9.92 4.91 -8.54
CA PHE A 30 -9.11 4.90 -7.32
C PHE A 30 -8.18 6.11 -7.24
N GLN A 31 -8.03 6.65 -6.05
CA GLN A 31 -6.93 7.52 -5.69
C GLN A 31 -5.79 6.67 -5.12
N ILE A 32 -4.58 6.91 -5.61
CA ILE A 32 -3.41 6.15 -5.19
C ILE A 32 -2.72 6.86 -4.02
N ILE A 33 -2.51 6.13 -2.93
CA ILE A 33 -1.65 6.52 -1.81
C ILE A 33 -0.35 5.73 -1.94
N SER A 34 0.80 6.35 -1.69
CA SER A 34 2.08 5.64 -1.78
C SER A 34 3.15 6.22 -0.85
N THR A 35 4.25 5.49 -0.71
CA THR A 35 5.35 5.76 0.22
C THR A 35 6.70 5.82 -0.51
N GLY A 36 7.63 6.60 0.00
CA GLY A 36 9.05 6.56 -0.32
C GLY A 36 9.40 6.43 -1.81
N GLY A 37 10.19 5.41 -2.15
CA GLY A 37 10.62 5.15 -3.52
C GLY A 37 9.49 4.76 -4.47
N THR A 38 8.45 4.08 -3.99
CA THR A 38 7.26 3.75 -4.79
C THR A 38 6.51 5.01 -5.22
N TYR A 39 6.34 5.97 -4.31
CA TYR A 39 5.74 7.27 -4.62
C TYR A 39 6.50 8.01 -5.74
N LYS A 40 7.83 8.04 -5.66
CA LYS A 40 8.67 8.69 -6.68
C LYS A 40 8.48 8.02 -8.05
N THR A 41 8.59 6.70 -8.10
CA THR A 41 8.43 5.93 -9.33
C THR A 41 7.06 6.14 -9.99
N LEU A 42 5.98 6.10 -9.21
CA LEU A 42 4.64 6.34 -9.75
C LEU A 42 4.47 7.76 -10.31
N LYS A 43 5.09 8.76 -9.67
CA LYS A 43 5.10 10.13 -10.19
C LYS A 43 5.89 10.26 -11.50
N GLU A 44 7.02 9.55 -11.64
CA GLU A 44 7.80 9.50 -12.88
C GLU A 44 6.99 8.94 -14.05
N TYR A 45 6.07 8.00 -13.78
CA TYR A 45 5.09 7.50 -14.77
C TYR A 45 3.91 8.46 -15.02
N GLY A 46 3.91 9.66 -14.42
CA GLY A 46 2.84 10.65 -14.59
C GLY A 46 1.57 10.32 -13.82
N ILE A 47 1.59 9.36 -12.91
CA ILE A 47 0.41 8.95 -12.13
C ILE A 47 0.21 9.93 -10.98
N LYS A 48 -1.04 10.38 -10.79
CA LYS A 48 -1.40 11.22 -9.65
C LYS A 48 -1.41 10.39 -8.37
N VAL A 49 -0.50 10.71 -7.45
CA VAL A 49 -0.29 9.96 -6.21
C VAL A 49 -0.33 10.89 -5.00
N ILE A 50 -0.97 10.44 -3.93
CA ILE A 50 -1.01 11.10 -2.62
C ILE A 50 0.12 10.51 -1.78
N SER A 51 0.90 11.36 -1.13
CA SER A 51 1.93 10.88 -0.19
C SER A 51 1.29 10.29 1.06
N ILE A 52 1.88 9.23 1.60
CA ILE A 52 1.45 8.68 2.89
C ILE A 52 1.53 9.73 4.00
N SER A 53 2.50 10.65 3.93
CA SER A 53 2.66 11.74 4.90
C SER A 53 1.47 12.71 4.89
N ASP A 54 0.80 12.89 3.74
CA ASP A 54 -0.41 13.72 3.65
C ASP A 54 -1.62 13.03 4.28
N ILE A 55 -1.63 11.69 4.29
CA ILE A 55 -2.70 10.90 4.94
C ILE A 55 -2.51 10.81 6.45
N THR A 56 -1.26 10.70 6.89
CA THR A 56 -0.93 10.53 8.31
C THR A 56 -0.78 11.84 9.04
N ASN A 57 -0.56 12.95 8.31
CA ASN A 57 -0.08 14.23 8.85
C ASN A 57 1.21 14.05 9.69
N PHE A 58 2.01 13.06 9.33
CA PHE A 58 3.24 12.72 10.03
C PHE A 58 4.35 12.43 8.98
N PRO A 59 5.56 12.97 9.15
CA PRO A 59 6.65 12.72 8.20
C PRO A 59 7.14 11.27 8.28
N GLU A 60 7.71 10.78 7.18
CA GLU A 60 8.52 9.56 7.24
C GLU A 60 9.80 9.86 8.04
N ILE A 61 10.07 9.10 9.07
CA ILE A 61 11.20 9.32 9.99
C ILE A 61 12.11 8.09 10.07
N MET A 62 13.31 8.28 10.64
CA MET A 62 14.30 7.21 10.85
C MET A 62 14.64 6.50 9.53
N ASP A 63 14.96 7.26 8.49
CA ASP A 63 15.29 6.76 7.14
C ASP A 63 14.20 5.84 6.54
N GLY A 64 12.93 6.13 6.87
CA GLY A 64 11.78 5.38 6.40
C GLY A 64 11.42 4.12 7.21
N ARG A 65 12.07 3.88 8.35
CA ARG A 65 11.68 2.78 9.26
C ARG A 65 10.27 2.95 9.82
N VAL A 66 9.82 4.20 9.98
CA VAL A 66 8.47 4.55 10.43
C VAL A 66 7.80 5.42 9.40
N LYS A 67 6.75 4.88 8.75
CA LYS A 67 5.96 5.58 7.72
C LYS A 67 4.52 5.08 7.65
N THR A 68 4.30 3.77 7.64
CA THR A 68 2.97 3.13 7.49
C THR A 68 2.38 2.60 8.79
N LEU A 69 3.20 2.48 9.85
CA LEU A 69 2.72 2.10 11.18
C LEU A 69 2.05 3.31 11.85
N HIS A 70 0.85 3.63 11.39
CA HIS A 70 0.09 4.79 11.83
C HIS A 70 -1.40 4.44 11.92
N PRO A 71 -2.14 4.94 12.93
CA PRO A 71 -3.56 4.67 13.09
C PRO A 71 -4.39 4.96 11.83
N ASN A 72 -4.16 6.07 11.14
CA ASN A 72 -4.91 6.42 9.93
C ASN A 72 -4.74 5.39 8.81
N VAL A 73 -3.56 4.81 8.66
CA VAL A 73 -3.30 3.78 7.65
C VAL A 73 -4.00 2.47 8.03
N HIS A 74 -3.77 2.01 9.26
CA HIS A 74 -4.33 0.73 9.72
C HIS A 74 -5.84 0.78 9.90
N ALA A 75 -6.41 1.89 10.35
CA ALA A 75 -7.85 2.09 10.39
C ALA A 75 -8.45 2.07 8.97
N GLY A 76 -7.80 2.73 8.00
CA GLY A 76 -8.24 2.69 6.60
C GLY A 76 -8.29 1.28 6.02
N ILE A 77 -7.29 0.42 6.34
CA ILE A 77 -7.23 -0.98 5.90
C ILE A 77 -8.22 -1.87 6.67
N LEU A 78 -8.39 -1.66 7.98
CA LEU A 78 -9.17 -2.51 8.87
C LEU A 78 -10.67 -2.17 8.93
N ALA A 79 -11.09 -1.04 8.38
CA ALA A 79 -12.45 -0.55 8.50
C ALA A 79 -13.48 -1.47 7.83
N ARG A 80 -14.47 -1.89 8.59
CA ARG A 80 -15.65 -2.62 8.09
C ARG A 80 -16.65 -1.63 7.48
N LYS A 81 -17.62 -2.11 6.73
CA LYS A 81 -18.72 -1.26 6.20
C LYS A 81 -19.46 -0.50 7.32
N SER A 82 -19.56 -1.08 8.50
CA SER A 82 -20.19 -0.45 9.67
C SER A 82 -19.39 0.69 10.31
N ASP A 83 -18.10 0.82 9.99
CA ASP A 83 -17.19 1.79 10.63
C ASP A 83 -17.10 3.12 9.85
N GLU A 84 -17.96 3.32 8.84
CA GLU A 84 -17.93 4.49 7.94
C GLU A 84 -18.06 5.82 8.69
N ASN A 85 -18.93 5.88 9.71
CA ASN A 85 -19.09 7.10 10.52
C ASN A 85 -17.79 7.47 11.25
N ILE A 86 -17.10 6.47 11.82
CA ILE A 86 -15.82 6.70 12.52
C ILE A 86 -14.75 7.21 11.54
N LEU A 87 -14.68 6.64 10.33
CA LEU A 87 -13.75 7.10 9.32
C LEU A 87 -14.02 8.55 8.93
N ASN A 88 -15.29 8.90 8.74
CA ASN A 88 -15.71 10.26 8.38
C ASN A 88 -15.41 11.25 9.51
N ASP A 89 -15.75 10.94 10.75
CA ASP A 89 -15.52 11.79 11.92
C ASP A 89 -14.03 12.08 12.14
N LEU A 90 -13.17 11.10 11.85
CA LEU A 90 -11.71 11.23 11.99
C LEU A 90 -11.02 11.61 10.68
N ASN A 91 -11.76 11.85 9.59
CA ASN A 91 -11.23 12.13 8.25
C ASN A 91 -10.21 11.07 7.78
N ILE A 92 -10.49 9.81 8.05
CA ILE A 92 -9.65 8.67 7.64
C ILE A 92 -10.16 8.11 6.30
N GLN A 93 -9.24 7.86 5.37
CA GLN A 93 -9.58 7.32 4.06
C GLN A 93 -9.65 5.79 4.12
N ARG A 94 -10.78 5.22 3.65
CA ARG A 94 -10.90 3.76 3.50
C ARG A 94 -9.97 3.27 2.40
N ILE A 95 -9.12 2.30 2.72
CA ILE A 95 -8.20 1.64 1.79
C ILE A 95 -8.81 0.29 1.41
N SER A 96 -9.33 0.18 0.21
CA SER A 96 -9.97 -1.06 -0.27
C SER A 96 -9.06 -1.94 -1.14
N VAL A 97 -7.90 -1.43 -1.54
CA VAL A 97 -6.86 -2.20 -2.23
C VAL A 97 -5.50 -1.88 -1.60
N LEU A 98 -4.78 -2.91 -1.19
CA LEU A 98 -3.41 -2.83 -0.72
C LEU A 98 -2.50 -3.60 -1.68
N ILE A 99 -1.50 -2.93 -2.24
CA ILE A 99 -0.45 -3.55 -3.04
C ILE A 99 0.87 -3.36 -2.31
N THR A 100 1.44 -4.44 -1.83
CA THR A 100 2.70 -4.40 -1.08
C THR A 100 3.45 -5.70 -1.24
N ASN A 101 4.75 -5.62 -1.50
CA ASN A 101 5.65 -6.75 -1.41
C ASN A 101 6.82 -6.38 -0.49
N PHE A 102 7.45 -7.40 0.06
CA PHE A 102 8.42 -7.22 1.12
C PHE A 102 9.83 -6.98 0.58
N TYR A 103 10.70 -6.48 1.43
CA TYR A 103 12.12 -6.44 1.14
C TYR A 103 12.65 -7.87 0.87
N PRO A 104 13.56 -8.04 -0.08
CA PRO A 104 14.06 -9.36 -0.48
C PRO A 104 15.10 -9.88 0.53
N PHE A 105 14.69 -10.08 1.80
CA PHE A 105 15.55 -10.46 2.91
C PHE A 105 16.42 -11.67 2.59
N GLU A 106 15.84 -12.76 2.06
CA GLU A 106 16.59 -13.97 1.69
C GLU A 106 17.68 -13.69 0.65
N LYS A 107 17.39 -12.83 -0.35
CA LYS A 107 18.39 -12.47 -1.35
C LYS A 107 19.54 -11.65 -0.76
N ILE A 108 19.25 -10.85 0.26
CA ILE A 108 20.26 -10.03 0.93
C ILE A 108 21.16 -10.89 1.81
N VAL A 109 20.57 -11.71 2.70
CA VAL A 109 21.36 -12.53 3.65
C VAL A 109 22.17 -13.64 2.99
N ASN A 110 21.81 -14.04 1.78
CA ASN A 110 22.54 -15.04 1.00
C ASN A 110 23.71 -14.46 0.18
N LYS A 111 23.99 -13.17 0.24
CA LYS A 111 25.18 -12.57 -0.36
C LYS A 111 26.42 -12.93 0.47
N ASN A 112 27.54 -13.16 -0.20
CA ASN A 112 28.77 -13.57 0.47
C ASN A 112 29.39 -12.49 1.38
N ASP A 113 29.07 -11.24 1.15
CA ASP A 113 29.66 -10.04 1.77
C ASP A 113 28.66 -9.19 2.54
N VAL A 114 27.47 -9.75 2.85
CA VAL A 114 26.45 -9.02 3.60
C VAL A 114 26.93 -8.75 5.04
N THR A 115 26.78 -7.51 5.46
CA THR A 115 27.00 -7.15 6.86
C THR A 115 25.77 -7.43 7.72
N PHE A 116 25.97 -7.63 9.02
CA PHE A 116 24.88 -7.82 9.96
C PHE A 116 23.90 -6.63 9.95
N ASN A 117 24.43 -5.40 9.84
CA ASN A 117 23.60 -4.20 9.75
C ASN A 117 22.74 -4.17 8.49
N GLU A 118 23.28 -4.56 7.34
CA GLU A 118 22.48 -4.66 6.10
C GLU A 118 21.36 -5.70 6.24
N ALA A 119 21.62 -6.81 6.89
CA ALA A 119 20.57 -7.80 7.15
C ALA A 119 19.46 -7.21 8.03
N ILE A 120 19.82 -6.52 9.12
CA ILE A 120 18.86 -5.86 10.02
C ILE A 120 18.03 -4.82 9.28
N GLU A 121 18.63 -3.95 8.45
CA GLU A 121 17.91 -2.91 7.72
C GLU A 121 16.93 -3.47 6.66
N ASN A 122 17.10 -4.72 6.26
CA ASN A 122 16.18 -5.39 5.33
C ASN A 122 15.06 -6.19 6.01
N ILE A 123 14.92 -6.11 7.34
CA ILE A 123 13.76 -6.63 8.05
C ILE A 123 12.58 -5.67 7.84
N ASP A 124 11.59 -6.13 7.09
CA ASP A 124 10.39 -5.35 6.80
C ASP A 124 9.39 -5.44 7.96
N ILE A 125 9.03 -4.31 8.54
CA ILE A 125 8.05 -4.23 9.63
C ILE A 125 6.69 -3.77 9.10
N GLY A 126 6.66 -2.70 8.31
CA GLY A 126 5.44 -2.05 7.86
C GLY A 126 4.65 -2.90 6.85
N GLY A 127 5.33 -3.52 5.90
CA GLY A 127 4.70 -4.38 4.89
C GLY A 127 3.94 -5.55 5.51
N PRO A 128 4.57 -6.41 6.32
CA PRO A 128 3.89 -7.50 7.01
C PRO A 128 2.73 -7.03 7.91
N ALA A 129 2.88 -5.91 8.61
CA ALA A 129 1.81 -5.36 9.45
C ALA A 129 0.58 -4.99 8.61
N MET A 130 0.77 -4.32 7.47
CA MET A 130 -0.33 -3.98 6.55
C MET A 130 -0.98 -5.21 5.92
N VAL A 131 -0.19 -6.22 5.52
CA VAL A 131 -0.73 -7.47 4.96
C VAL A 131 -1.60 -8.20 5.98
N ARG A 132 -1.15 -8.28 7.23
CA ARG A 132 -1.95 -8.89 8.31
C ARG A 132 -3.26 -8.14 8.54
N ALA A 133 -3.24 -6.81 8.49
CA ALA A 133 -4.44 -5.99 8.62
C ALA A 133 -5.42 -6.24 7.46
N ALA A 134 -4.94 -6.22 6.21
CA ALA A 134 -5.76 -6.48 5.03
C ALA A 134 -6.32 -7.92 5.02
N ALA A 135 -5.50 -8.91 5.37
CA ALA A 135 -5.94 -10.30 5.47
C ALA A 135 -7.05 -10.49 6.52
N LYS A 136 -6.95 -9.80 7.67
CA LYS A 136 -8.02 -9.80 8.68
C LYS A 136 -9.32 -9.18 8.14
N ASN A 137 -9.23 -8.23 7.23
CA ASN A 137 -10.37 -7.50 6.66
C ASN A 137 -10.58 -7.82 5.17
N PHE A 138 -10.32 -9.06 4.76
CA PHE A 138 -10.35 -9.48 3.35
C PHE A 138 -11.68 -9.20 2.63
N GLU A 139 -12.79 -9.14 3.35
CA GLU A 139 -14.11 -8.79 2.80
C GLU A 139 -14.19 -7.33 2.30
N ASN A 140 -13.34 -6.44 2.83
CA ASN A 140 -13.39 -5.01 2.53
C ASN A 140 -12.07 -4.45 1.97
N CYS A 141 -10.99 -5.22 2.01
CA CYS A 141 -9.69 -4.81 1.52
C CYS A 141 -8.99 -5.96 0.79
N THR A 142 -8.83 -5.83 -0.52
CA THR A 142 -8.05 -6.78 -1.34
C THR A 142 -6.56 -6.50 -1.14
N VAL A 143 -5.77 -7.56 -0.94
CA VAL A 143 -4.31 -7.45 -0.82
C VAL A 143 -3.60 -8.21 -1.92
N LEU A 144 -2.63 -7.55 -2.58
CA LEU A 144 -1.76 -8.14 -3.60
C LEU A 144 -0.31 -8.05 -3.11
N THR A 145 0.38 -9.18 -3.07
CA THR A 145 1.76 -9.28 -2.53
C THR A 145 2.79 -9.71 -3.57
N ASP A 146 2.35 -10.15 -4.75
CA ASP A 146 3.23 -10.56 -5.85
C ASP A 146 2.80 -9.87 -7.16
N PRO A 147 3.73 -9.28 -7.94
CA PRO A 147 3.42 -8.72 -9.26
C PRO A 147 2.79 -9.70 -10.26
N LYS A 148 2.91 -11.01 -10.04
CA LYS A 148 2.27 -12.04 -10.87
C LYS A 148 0.75 -12.03 -10.74
N ASP A 149 0.24 -11.58 -9.59
CA ASP A 149 -1.20 -11.57 -9.30
C ASP A 149 -1.91 -10.34 -9.89
N TYR A 150 -1.16 -9.34 -10.38
CA TYR A 150 -1.76 -8.09 -10.88
C TYR A 150 -2.69 -8.33 -12.08
N GLU A 151 -2.30 -9.17 -13.02
CA GLU A 151 -3.12 -9.48 -14.21
C GLU A 151 -4.41 -10.20 -13.80
N ILE A 152 -4.31 -11.21 -12.94
CA ILE A 152 -5.48 -11.95 -12.42
C ILE A 152 -6.44 -10.97 -11.71
N PHE A 153 -5.90 -10.08 -10.90
CA PHE A 153 -6.71 -9.07 -10.23
C PHE A 153 -7.40 -8.13 -11.24
N MET A 154 -6.68 -7.61 -12.23
CA MET A 154 -7.25 -6.71 -13.23
C MET A 154 -8.35 -7.35 -14.07
N ASP A 155 -8.24 -8.65 -14.34
CA ASP A 155 -9.22 -9.40 -15.12
C ASP A 155 -10.48 -9.79 -14.32
N SER A 156 -10.34 -9.93 -13.00
CA SER A 156 -11.41 -10.42 -12.12
C SER A 156 -12.03 -9.36 -11.20
N PHE A 157 -11.41 -8.18 -11.09
CA PHE A 157 -11.86 -7.15 -10.17
C PHE A 157 -13.11 -6.45 -10.68
N ASP A 158 -14.17 -6.53 -9.88
CA ASP A 158 -15.39 -5.75 -10.11
C ASP A 158 -15.32 -4.43 -9.32
N PRO A 159 -15.19 -3.28 -10.00
CA PRO A 159 -15.09 -1.99 -9.32
C PRO A 159 -16.40 -1.54 -8.66
N GLU A 160 -17.52 -2.24 -8.86
CA GLU A 160 -18.82 -1.91 -8.29
C GLU A 160 -19.14 -2.68 -7.00
N LEU A 161 -18.35 -3.71 -6.68
CA LEU A 161 -18.39 -4.44 -5.42
C LEU A 161 -17.52 -3.73 -4.36
#